data_e94066f42bbf8fb85fd2b2da4d7020c1
#
_entry.id   e94066f42bbf8fb85fd2b2da4d7020c1
#
_cell.length_a   1.000
_cell.length_b   1.000
_cell.length_c   1.000
_cell.angle_alpha   90.00
_cell.angle_beta   90.00
_cell.angle_gamma   90.00
#
_symmetry.space_group_name_H-M   'P 1'
#
loop_
_entity.id
_entity.type
_entity.pdbx_description
1 polymer ?
#
loop_
_entity_poly.entity_id
_entity_poly.type
_entity_poly.pdbx_seq_one_letter_code
_entity_poly.pdbx_strand_id
1 'polypeptide(L)'
;MRIVFFLTFSLSFGLACHAEFRAGTVALDVSPKQFPVLVNGGMTSRSATGVTDPLYAKALVLADGKTEIAIVVVDSCMMPRPMLDEAKALATQRTGIPSDRILISATHTHTAPSTLDCLGTKADPRYTPYLKGKIAEAIAAAQEKVQPAQAGWNKVNAEEFTALRRW
;
A
#
# COMPACT_ATOMS: atom_id res chain seq x y z
N MET A 1 73.85 -6.21 21.59
CA MET A 1 72.45 -6.26 22.00
C MET A 1 71.60 -5.64 20.87
N ARG A 2 70.96 -6.52 20.03
CA ARG A 2 70.18 -6.12 18.87
C ARG A 2 68.69 -6.07 19.30
N ILE A 3 68.08 -4.89 19.28
CA ILE A 3 66.68 -4.70 19.58
C ILE A 3 65.92 -4.91 18.24
N VAL A 4 65.04 -5.92 18.18
CA VAL A 4 64.16 -6.17 17.05
C VAL A 4 62.80 -5.52 17.38
N PHE A 5 62.45 -4.50 16.60
CA PHE A 5 61.11 -3.89 16.67
C PHE A 5 60.14 -4.72 15.85
N PHE A 6 59.14 -5.35 16.50
CA PHE A 6 58.00 -5.94 15.84
C PHE A 6 56.95 -4.86 15.57
N LEU A 7 56.76 -4.54 14.30
CA LEU A 7 55.67 -3.66 13.83
C LEU A 7 54.43 -4.49 13.65
N THR A 8 53.48 -4.43 14.59
CA THR A 8 52.15 -5.08 14.45
C THR A 8 51.26 -4.22 13.56
N PHE A 9 50.99 -4.71 12.34
CA PHE A 9 50.08 -4.10 11.39
C PHE A 9 48.66 -4.55 11.74
N SER A 10 47.85 -3.72 12.44
CA SER A 10 46.44 -3.96 12.70
C SER A 10 45.64 -3.72 11.43
N LEU A 11 45.19 -4.79 10.78
CA LEU A 11 44.27 -4.73 9.66
C LEU A 11 42.87 -4.47 10.22
N SER A 12 42.43 -3.21 10.23
CA SER A 12 41.03 -2.85 10.53
C SER A 12 40.18 -3.24 9.34
N PHE A 13 39.50 -4.39 9.40
CA PHE A 13 38.41 -4.71 8.50
C PHE A 13 37.24 -3.79 8.82
N GLY A 14 37.06 -2.73 8.06
CA GLY A 14 35.86 -1.94 8.05
C GLY A 14 34.69 -2.83 7.55
N LEU A 15 33.83 -3.25 8.46
CA LEU A 15 32.52 -3.84 8.10
C LEU A 15 31.75 -2.75 7.32
N ALA A 16 31.76 -2.86 5.99
CA ALA A 16 30.83 -2.08 5.19
C ALA A 16 29.41 -2.54 5.57
N CYS A 17 28.74 -1.77 6.41
CA CYS A 17 27.33 -1.96 6.72
C CYS A 17 26.54 -1.64 5.45
N HIS A 18 26.35 -2.63 4.57
CA HIS A 18 25.40 -2.50 3.48
C HIS A 18 24.01 -2.49 4.11
N ALA A 19 23.28 -1.40 3.91
CA ALA A 19 21.88 -1.33 4.28
C ALA A 19 21.13 -2.47 3.56
N GLU A 20 20.58 -3.40 4.34
CA GLU A 20 19.91 -4.57 3.82
C GLU A 20 18.53 -4.18 3.30
N PHE A 21 18.24 -4.48 2.02
CA PHE A 21 16.89 -4.28 1.48
C PHE A 21 15.92 -5.26 2.15
N ARG A 22 14.81 -4.73 2.63
CA ARG A 22 13.77 -5.48 3.33
C ARG A 22 12.39 -5.13 2.79
N ALA A 23 11.46 -6.06 2.84
CA ALA A 23 10.09 -5.85 2.40
C ALA A 23 9.10 -6.64 3.26
N GLY A 24 7.89 -6.09 3.42
CA GLY A 24 6.77 -6.75 4.06
C GLY A 24 5.49 -6.50 3.31
N THR A 25 4.60 -7.49 3.22
CA THR A 25 3.37 -7.40 2.46
C THR A 25 2.17 -7.94 3.21
N VAL A 26 0.99 -7.39 2.90
CA VAL A 26 -0.29 -7.92 3.34
C VAL A 26 -1.36 -7.67 2.28
N ALA A 27 -2.30 -8.59 2.15
CA ALA A 27 -3.59 -8.40 1.50
C ALA A 27 -4.66 -8.46 2.60
N LEU A 28 -5.17 -7.29 3.00
CA LEU A 28 -6.17 -7.17 4.05
C LEU A 28 -7.57 -7.10 3.45
N ASP A 29 -8.49 -7.96 3.89
CA ASP A 29 -9.89 -7.93 3.48
C ASP A 29 -10.56 -6.63 3.94
N VAL A 30 -11.03 -5.86 2.96
CA VAL A 30 -11.76 -4.60 3.16
C VAL A 30 -13.21 -4.69 2.66
N SER A 31 -13.72 -5.88 2.42
CA SER A 31 -15.12 -6.09 2.04
C SER A 31 -16.07 -5.46 3.05
N PRO A 32 -17.20 -4.88 2.61
CA PRO A 32 -18.16 -4.26 3.51
C PRO A 32 -18.75 -5.30 4.48
N LYS A 33 -18.97 -4.88 5.73
CA LYS A 33 -19.55 -5.74 6.77
C LYS A 33 -21.05 -5.48 7.01
N GLN A 34 -21.57 -4.44 6.38
CA GLN A 34 -22.99 -4.04 6.52
C GLN A 34 -23.62 -3.80 5.14
N PHE A 35 -24.85 -4.24 4.97
CA PHE A 35 -25.61 -4.14 3.72
C PHE A 35 -27.01 -3.53 3.97
N PRO A 36 -27.67 -2.97 2.93
CA PRO A 36 -27.11 -2.71 1.60
C PRO A 36 -26.00 -1.66 1.65
N VAL A 37 -25.07 -1.70 0.69
CA VAL A 37 -23.98 -0.73 0.53
C VAL A 37 -24.06 -0.08 -0.85
N LEU A 38 -23.83 1.23 -0.95
CA LEU A 38 -23.79 1.95 -2.22
C LEU A 38 -22.56 1.55 -3.03
N VAL A 39 -22.75 1.32 -4.34
CA VAL A 39 -21.67 0.89 -5.25
C VAL A 39 -21.43 1.92 -6.32
N ASN A 40 -20.17 2.30 -6.51
CA ASN A 40 -19.71 3.27 -7.49
C ASN A 40 -19.36 2.63 -8.86
N GLY A 41 -19.09 3.47 -9.86
CA GLY A 41 -18.63 3.06 -11.19
C GLY A 41 -19.70 2.96 -12.26
N GLY A 42 -20.97 3.11 -11.92
CA GLY A 42 -22.09 3.23 -12.89
C GLY A 42 -22.45 4.67 -13.19
N MET A 43 -23.33 4.88 -14.17
CA MET A 43 -23.92 6.19 -14.51
C MET A 43 -25.13 6.54 -13.63
N THR A 44 -25.62 5.56 -12.87
CA THR A 44 -26.74 5.71 -11.94
C THR A 44 -26.38 5.07 -10.61
N SER A 45 -27.04 5.52 -9.54
CA SER A 45 -26.85 4.94 -8.21
C SER A 45 -27.35 3.50 -8.17
N ARG A 46 -26.56 2.64 -7.55
CA ARG A 46 -26.92 1.24 -7.29
C ARG A 46 -26.40 0.80 -5.92
N SER A 47 -26.91 -0.30 -5.42
CA SER A 47 -26.47 -0.89 -4.16
C SER A 47 -26.20 -2.39 -4.33
N ALA A 48 -25.35 -2.92 -3.46
CA ALA A 48 -25.11 -4.34 -3.31
C ALA A 48 -25.67 -4.84 -1.98
N THR A 49 -26.10 -6.11 -1.96
CA THR A 49 -26.66 -6.79 -0.78
C THR A 49 -25.76 -7.91 -0.27
N GLY A 50 -24.59 -8.11 -0.88
CA GLY A 50 -23.64 -9.14 -0.52
C GLY A 50 -22.28 -8.94 -1.23
N VAL A 51 -21.33 -9.80 -0.92
CA VAL A 51 -20.01 -9.88 -1.52
C VAL A 51 -19.92 -11.17 -2.34
N THR A 52 -19.57 -11.07 -3.62
CA THR A 52 -19.27 -12.23 -4.47
C THR A 52 -17.79 -12.58 -4.36
N ASP A 53 -16.93 -11.59 -4.61
CA ASP A 53 -15.49 -11.70 -4.47
C ASP A 53 -14.99 -10.73 -3.41
N PRO A 54 -14.07 -11.13 -2.49
CA PRO A 54 -13.55 -10.24 -1.48
C PRO A 54 -12.77 -9.09 -2.08
N LEU A 55 -12.85 -7.92 -1.44
CA LEU A 55 -12.10 -6.72 -1.77
C LEU A 55 -10.90 -6.60 -0.85
N TYR A 56 -9.77 -6.15 -1.37
CA TYR A 56 -8.53 -6.07 -0.60
C TYR A 56 -7.91 -4.67 -0.61
N ALA A 57 -7.26 -4.32 0.50
CA ALA A 57 -6.18 -3.36 0.54
C ALA A 57 -4.86 -4.14 0.56
N LYS A 58 -4.11 -4.07 -0.53
CA LYS A 58 -2.83 -4.76 -0.72
C LYS A 58 -1.72 -3.78 -0.40
N ALA A 59 -1.06 -3.96 0.73
CA ALA A 59 0.01 -3.08 1.20
C ALA A 59 1.38 -3.75 1.03
N LEU A 60 2.37 -2.94 0.62
CA LEU A 60 3.78 -3.27 0.52
C LEU A 60 4.56 -2.20 1.27
N VAL A 61 5.39 -2.61 2.23
CA VAL A 61 6.38 -1.75 2.89
C VAL A 61 7.76 -2.16 2.42
N LEU A 62 8.56 -1.19 1.99
CA LEU A 62 9.96 -1.36 1.59
C LEU A 62 10.85 -0.56 2.54
N ALA A 63 11.98 -1.16 2.94
CA ALA A 63 12.93 -0.59 3.88
C ALA A 63 14.37 -0.84 3.43
N ASP A 64 15.25 0.14 3.66
CA ASP A 64 16.69 0.04 3.40
C ASP A 64 17.55 0.25 4.67
N GLY A 65 16.93 0.15 5.85
CA GLY A 65 17.56 0.38 7.14
C GLY A 65 17.63 1.85 7.57
N LYS A 66 17.32 2.80 6.68
CA LYS A 66 17.25 4.25 6.97
C LYS A 66 15.89 4.83 6.63
N THR A 67 15.28 4.33 5.60
CA THR A 67 14.04 4.83 5.02
C THR A 67 13.05 3.71 4.88
N GLU A 68 11.80 4.01 5.20
CA GLU A 68 10.65 3.15 4.90
C GLU A 68 9.68 3.91 3.99
N ILE A 69 9.14 3.20 3.00
CA ILE A 69 8.04 3.67 2.15
C ILE A 69 6.91 2.65 2.16
N ALA A 70 5.69 3.11 2.03
CA ALA A 70 4.53 2.23 1.90
C ALA A 70 3.78 2.48 0.59
N ILE A 71 3.39 1.41 -0.10
CA ILE A 71 2.57 1.45 -1.30
C ILE A 71 1.35 0.59 -1.04
N VAL A 72 0.16 1.16 -1.23
CA VAL A 72 -1.12 0.45 -1.04
C VAL A 72 -1.97 0.54 -2.29
N VAL A 73 -2.41 -0.60 -2.80
CA VAL A 73 -3.42 -0.69 -3.86
C VAL A 73 -4.71 -1.22 -3.24
N VAL A 74 -5.79 -0.45 -3.40
CA VAL A 74 -7.10 -0.74 -2.79
C VAL A 74 -8.10 -1.13 -3.87
N ASP A 75 -8.83 -2.20 -3.66
CA ASP A 75 -9.96 -2.57 -4.53
C ASP A 75 -11.14 -1.61 -4.27
N SER A 76 -11.09 -0.49 -4.97
CA SER A 76 -12.05 0.61 -4.94
C SER A 76 -12.13 1.26 -6.32
N CYS A 77 -13.27 1.86 -6.65
CA CYS A 77 -13.39 2.62 -7.90
C CYS A 77 -12.56 3.89 -7.86
N MET A 78 -12.72 4.67 -6.81
CA MET A 78 -11.98 5.91 -6.56
C MET A 78 -12.06 6.25 -5.07
N MET A 79 -11.13 7.05 -4.58
CA MET A 79 -11.09 7.52 -3.20
C MET A 79 -10.78 9.01 -3.17
N PRO A 80 -11.53 9.82 -2.39
CA PRO A 80 -11.30 11.26 -2.35
C PRO A 80 -10.01 11.60 -1.60
N ARG A 81 -9.32 12.65 -2.05
CA ARG A 81 -8.04 13.09 -1.47
C ARG A 81 -8.09 13.30 0.05
N PRO A 82 -9.11 13.95 0.63
CA PRO A 82 -9.18 14.12 2.08
C PRO A 82 -9.18 12.80 2.85
N MET A 83 -9.93 11.79 2.37
CA MET A 83 -9.94 10.45 2.97
C MET A 83 -8.55 9.79 2.92
N LEU A 84 -7.83 9.96 1.80
CA LEU A 84 -6.47 9.41 1.65
C LEU A 84 -5.48 10.10 2.58
N ASP A 85 -5.57 11.42 2.74
CA ASP A 85 -4.70 12.18 3.65
C ASP A 85 -4.95 11.78 5.11
N GLU A 86 -6.22 11.56 5.50
CA GLU A 86 -6.57 11.03 6.83
C GLU A 86 -6.07 9.57 7.03
N ALA A 87 -6.19 8.72 6.01
CA ALA A 87 -5.66 7.35 6.07
C ALA A 87 -4.12 7.33 6.24
N LYS A 88 -3.41 8.21 5.53
CA LYS A 88 -1.96 8.39 5.68
C LYS A 88 -1.60 8.88 7.08
N ALA A 89 -2.32 9.85 7.62
CA ALA A 89 -2.10 10.35 8.97
C ALA A 89 -2.27 9.25 10.03
N LEU A 90 -3.32 8.43 9.90
CA LEU A 90 -3.54 7.27 10.78
C LEU A 90 -2.44 6.22 10.63
N ALA A 91 -1.97 5.95 9.41
CA ALA A 91 -0.86 5.04 9.17
C ALA A 91 0.44 5.58 9.79
N THR A 92 0.74 6.87 9.61
CA THR A 92 1.91 7.52 10.22
C THR A 92 1.89 7.41 11.75
N GLN A 93 0.73 7.60 12.39
CA GLN A 93 0.58 7.42 13.85
C GLN A 93 0.89 6.00 14.31
N ARG A 94 0.57 4.99 13.51
CA ARG A 94 0.79 3.57 13.84
C ARG A 94 2.19 3.06 13.54
N THR A 95 2.80 3.56 12.47
CA THR A 95 4.02 2.97 11.89
C THR A 95 5.25 3.87 12.00
N GLY A 96 5.05 5.18 12.19
CA GLY A 96 6.13 6.17 12.08
C GLY A 96 6.53 6.50 10.64
N ILE A 97 5.99 5.82 9.62
CA ILE A 97 6.27 6.15 8.21
C ILE A 97 5.66 7.51 7.89
N PRO A 98 6.45 8.51 7.44
CA PRO A 98 5.93 9.84 7.10
C PRO A 98 4.87 9.78 5.99
N SER A 99 3.85 10.64 6.06
CA SER A 99 2.73 10.65 5.10
C SER A 99 3.16 10.91 3.65
N ASP A 100 4.25 11.63 3.42
CA ASP A 100 4.85 11.88 2.10
C ASP A 100 5.56 10.64 1.52
N ARG A 101 5.80 9.62 2.33
CA ARG A 101 6.35 8.32 1.94
C ARG A 101 5.31 7.21 1.82
N ILE A 102 4.04 7.57 1.84
CA ILE A 102 2.92 6.64 1.67
C ILE A 102 2.20 6.95 0.37
N LEU A 103 2.16 5.98 -0.56
CA LEU A 103 1.36 6.03 -1.77
C LEU A 103 0.12 5.14 -1.60
N ILE A 104 -1.06 5.68 -1.88
CA ILE A 104 -2.31 4.93 -1.89
C ILE A 104 -2.99 5.14 -3.23
N SER A 105 -3.37 4.06 -3.90
CA SER A 105 -4.07 4.08 -5.19
C SER A 105 -5.27 3.13 -5.19
N ALA A 106 -6.22 3.36 -6.11
CA ALA A 106 -7.35 2.51 -6.35
C ALA A 106 -7.12 1.64 -7.61
N THR A 107 -7.67 0.42 -7.62
CA THR A 107 -7.69 -0.44 -8.81
C THR A 107 -8.66 0.06 -9.88
N HIS A 108 -9.53 1.00 -9.54
CA HIS A 108 -10.63 1.49 -10.35
C HIS A 108 -11.68 0.41 -10.67
N THR A 109 -11.87 -0.57 -9.78
CA THR A 109 -12.94 -1.54 -9.93
C THR A 109 -14.31 -0.88 -9.79
N HIS A 110 -15.26 -1.20 -10.69
CA HIS A 110 -16.61 -0.65 -10.70
C HIS A 110 -17.61 -1.52 -9.91
N THR A 111 -17.12 -2.35 -9.01
CA THR A 111 -17.93 -3.27 -8.19
C THR A 111 -17.65 -3.15 -6.69
N ALA A 112 -16.91 -2.11 -6.29
CA ALA A 112 -16.62 -1.82 -4.90
C ALA A 112 -17.60 -0.77 -4.31
N PRO A 113 -17.73 -0.71 -2.98
CA PRO A 113 -18.53 0.32 -2.32
C PRO A 113 -18.05 1.74 -2.64
N SER A 114 -19.01 2.66 -2.68
CA SER A 114 -18.76 4.06 -3.01
C SER A 114 -18.10 4.81 -1.83
N THR A 115 -16.99 5.47 -2.09
CA THR A 115 -16.30 6.34 -1.11
C THR A 115 -16.29 7.80 -1.53
N LEU A 116 -16.86 8.13 -2.70
CA LEU A 116 -16.90 9.47 -3.28
C LEU A 116 -18.24 9.71 -3.96
N ASP A 117 -18.81 10.91 -3.80
CA ASP A 117 -19.98 11.36 -4.56
C ASP A 117 -19.61 11.50 -6.04
N CYS A 118 -20.18 10.65 -6.89
CA CYS A 118 -19.88 10.65 -8.32
C CYS A 118 -21.03 10.05 -9.13
N LEU A 119 -21.38 10.68 -10.27
CA LEU A 119 -22.36 10.18 -11.24
C LEU A 119 -23.70 9.72 -10.59
N GLY A 120 -24.23 10.56 -9.68
CA GLY A 120 -25.50 10.29 -9.00
C GLY A 120 -25.43 9.29 -7.85
N THR A 121 -24.28 8.67 -7.60
CA THR A 121 -24.04 7.81 -6.44
C THR A 121 -23.36 8.62 -5.32
N LYS A 122 -23.92 8.54 -4.12
CA LYS A 122 -23.31 9.14 -2.91
C LYS A 122 -22.25 8.22 -2.34
N ALA A 123 -21.27 8.81 -1.62
CA ALA A 123 -20.38 8.04 -0.76
C ALA A 123 -21.19 7.25 0.28
N ASP A 124 -20.85 5.99 0.51
CA ASP A 124 -21.47 5.23 1.60
C ASP A 124 -20.93 5.71 2.94
N PRO A 125 -21.80 6.23 3.84
CA PRO A 125 -21.38 6.88 5.07
C PRO A 125 -20.78 5.91 6.10
N ARG A 126 -21.06 4.62 5.98
CA ARG A 126 -20.57 3.57 6.87
C ARG A 126 -19.27 2.98 6.35
N TYR A 127 -19.19 2.77 5.03
CA TYR A 127 -18.03 2.13 4.41
C TYR A 127 -16.81 3.05 4.32
N THR A 128 -16.99 4.33 4.02
CA THR A 128 -15.90 5.30 3.87
C THR A 128 -14.99 5.39 5.11
N PRO A 129 -15.50 5.57 6.34
CA PRO A 129 -14.67 5.58 7.53
C PRO A 129 -14.06 4.20 7.86
N TYR A 130 -14.78 3.12 7.56
CA TYR A 130 -14.29 1.75 7.72
C TYR A 130 -13.07 1.52 6.82
N LEU A 131 -13.17 1.81 5.50
CA LEU A 131 -12.08 1.61 4.56
C LEU A 131 -10.84 2.44 4.92
N LYS A 132 -11.03 3.70 5.31
CA LYS A 132 -9.95 4.56 5.79
C LYS A 132 -9.14 3.91 6.91
N GLY A 133 -9.81 3.37 7.92
CA GLY A 133 -9.17 2.65 9.04
C GLY A 133 -8.44 1.38 8.59
N LYS A 134 -9.04 0.64 7.64
CA LYS A 134 -8.46 -0.59 7.09
C LYS A 134 -7.21 -0.34 6.23
N ILE A 135 -7.15 0.76 5.51
CA ILE A 135 -5.94 1.14 4.77
C ILE A 135 -4.76 1.36 5.73
N ALA A 136 -4.98 2.10 6.82
CA ALA A 136 -3.94 2.31 7.84
C ALA A 136 -3.54 1.01 8.55
N GLU A 137 -4.51 0.11 8.82
CA GLU A 137 -4.26 -1.23 9.38
C GLU A 137 -3.41 -2.09 8.43
N ALA A 138 -3.69 -2.05 7.11
CA ALA A 138 -2.94 -2.80 6.12
C ALA A 138 -1.47 -2.37 6.07
N ILE A 139 -1.19 -1.05 6.16
CA ILE A 139 0.19 -0.54 6.19
C ILE A 139 0.91 -1.02 7.44
N ALA A 140 0.29 -0.93 8.62
CA ALA A 140 0.87 -1.40 9.87
C ALA A 140 1.16 -2.91 9.83
N ALA A 141 0.19 -3.70 9.38
CA ALA A 141 0.36 -5.16 9.26
C ALA A 141 1.42 -5.56 8.21
N ALA A 142 1.64 -4.76 7.17
CA ALA A 142 2.73 -4.99 6.22
C ALA A 142 4.09 -4.63 6.84
N GLN A 143 4.18 -3.55 7.62
CA GLN A 143 5.40 -3.16 8.32
C GLN A 143 5.85 -4.22 9.32
N GLU A 144 4.93 -4.81 10.09
CA GLU A 144 5.22 -5.90 11.03
C GLU A 144 5.84 -7.14 10.36
N LYS A 145 5.63 -7.30 9.05
CA LYS A 145 6.15 -8.42 8.25
C LYS A 145 7.43 -8.09 7.48
N VAL A 146 8.05 -6.95 7.74
CA VAL A 146 9.28 -6.54 7.04
C VAL A 146 10.43 -7.48 7.40
N GLN A 147 10.98 -8.14 6.39
CA GLN A 147 12.08 -9.11 6.49
C GLN A 147 13.06 -8.91 5.33
N PRO A 148 14.27 -9.47 5.38
CA PRO A 148 15.23 -9.44 4.29
C PRO A 148 14.59 -9.88 2.97
N ALA A 149 14.85 -9.13 1.90
CA ALA A 149 14.23 -9.35 0.60
C ALA A 149 15.18 -9.01 -0.55
N GLN A 150 14.83 -9.48 -1.75
CA GLN A 150 15.50 -9.11 -2.99
C GLN A 150 14.47 -8.55 -3.97
N ALA A 151 14.84 -7.55 -4.74
CA ALA A 151 14.02 -6.97 -5.79
C ALA A 151 14.56 -7.39 -7.17
N GLY A 152 13.65 -7.80 -8.06
CA GLY A 152 13.94 -8.04 -9.47
C GLY A 152 12.88 -7.35 -10.33
N TRP A 153 13.28 -6.93 -11.54
CA TRP A 153 12.34 -6.32 -12.50
C TRP A 153 12.64 -6.80 -13.91
N ASN A 154 11.61 -6.81 -14.73
CA ASN A 154 11.69 -7.12 -16.14
C ASN A 154 10.68 -6.27 -16.92
N LYS A 155 10.81 -6.27 -18.23
CA LYS A 155 9.91 -5.60 -19.17
C LYS A 155 9.41 -6.62 -20.19
N VAL A 156 8.09 -6.61 -20.44
CA VAL A 156 7.44 -7.46 -21.43
C VAL A 156 6.53 -6.60 -22.31
N ASN A 157 6.38 -6.95 -23.57
CA ASN A 157 5.37 -6.36 -24.46
C ASN A 157 3.99 -6.96 -24.09
N ALA A 158 2.98 -6.11 -23.92
CA ALA A 158 1.62 -6.47 -23.57
C ALA A 158 0.58 -5.83 -24.49
N GLU A 159 0.94 -5.51 -25.73
CA GLU A 159 0.06 -4.86 -26.72
C GLU A 159 -1.24 -5.63 -26.94
N GLU A 160 -1.17 -6.97 -26.93
CA GLU A 160 -2.35 -7.86 -27.10
C GLU A 160 -3.40 -7.70 -26.00
N PHE A 161 -3.03 -7.14 -24.83
CA PHE A 161 -3.95 -6.91 -23.71
C PHE A 161 -4.44 -5.48 -23.61
N THR A 162 -4.06 -4.60 -24.54
CA THR A 162 -4.39 -3.17 -24.49
C THR A 162 -5.12 -2.73 -25.77
N ALA A 163 -6.06 -1.80 -25.60
CA ALA A 163 -6.74 -1.15 -26.72
C ALA A 163 -7.04 0.30 -26.35
N LEU A 164 -7.01 1.19 -27.37
CA LEU A 164 -7.51 2.54 -27.22
C LEU A 164 -9.03 2.50 -27.01
N ARG A 165 -9.51 3.11 -25.95
CA ARG A 165 -10.94 3.20 -25.66
C ARG A 165 -11.65 4.21 -26.57
N ARG A 166 -10.92 5.26 -26.99
CA ARG A 166 -11.41 6.35 -27.84
C ARG A 166 -10.29 6.75 -28.81
N TRP A 167 -10.71 7.17 -29.99
CA TRP A 167 -9.86 7.66 -31.06
C TRP A 167 -9.78 9.19 -30.98
#